data_24eee85465b897f8b45f95d4a3ff5cb7
#
_entry.id   24eee85465b897f8b45f95d4a3ff5cb7
#
_cell.length_a   1.000
_cell.length_b   1.000
_cell.length_c   1.000
_cell.angle_alpha   90.00
_cell.angle_beta   90.00
_cell.angle_gamma   90.00
#
_symmetry.space_group_name_H-M   'P 1'
#
loop_
_entity.id
_entity.type
_entity.pdbx_description
1 polymer ?
#
loop_
_entity_poly.entity_id
_entity_poly.type
_entity_poly.pdbx_seq_one_letter_code
_entity_poly.pdbx_strand_id
1 'polypeptide(L)'
;MSQNLIKKYQAHKEDTGSSSVQIALLTEKVNQLTDHLKEHRKDFDSRVGLLKMVGKRRRLLNYMAKTDFTAYEKLIKDLGLRK
;
A
#
# COMPACT_ATOMS: atom_id res chain seq x y z
N MET A 1 8.39 11.00 3.49
CA MET A 1 7.31 10.53 2.62
C MET A 1 6.32 9.63 3.32
N SER A 2 6.77 8.57 4.00
CA SER A 2 5.84 7.69 4.74
C SER A 2 5.01 8.46 5.75
N GLN A 3 5.61 9.41 6.44
CA GLN A 3 4.91 10.22 7.44
C GLN A 3 3.81 11.08 6.81
N ASN A 4 4.04 11.59 5.61
CA ASN A 4 3.02 12.38 4.92
C ASN A 4 1.83 11.52 4.52
N LEU A 5 2.09 10.29 4.08
CA LEU A 5 1.02 9.36 3.74
C LEU A 5 0.21 8.97 4.97
N ILE A 6 0.89 8.72 6.09
CA ILE A 6 0.21 8.38 7.34
C ILE A 6 -0.71 9.53 7.77
N LYS A 7 -0.21 10.75 7.76
CA LYS A 7 -1.01 11.92 8.13
C LYS A 7 -2.22 12.10 7.23
N LYS A 8 -2.04 11.89 5.93
CA LYS A 8 -3.10 12.07 4.95
C LYS A 8 -4.27 11.11 5.16
N TYR A 9 -3.98 9.88 5.55
CA TYR A 9 -5.01 8.84 5.68
C TYR A 9 -5.41 8.55 7.12
N GLN A 10 -4.82 9.21 8.07
CA GLN A 10 -5.20 9.07 9.48
C GLN A 10 -6.49 9.82 9.75
N ALA A 11 -7.57 9.09 9.97
CA ALA A 11 -8.85 9.70 10.35
C ALA A 11 -8.88 10.05 11.84
N HIS A 12 -8.21 9.24 12.66
CA HIS A 12 -8.13 9.42 14.11
C HIS A 12 -6.68 9.17 14.55
N LYS A 13 -6.34 9.63 15.75
CA LYS A 13 -4.99 9.43 16.29
C LYS A 13 -4.59 7.96 16.40
N GLU A 14 -5.58 7.08 16.52
CA GLU A 14 -5.35 5.65 16.72
C GLU A 14 -5.30 4.86 15.44
N ASP A 15 -5.42 5.52 14.29
CA ASP A 15 -5.58 4.85 13.01
C ASP A 15 -4.27 4.50 12.31
N THR A 16 -3.14 4.49 13.04
CA THR A 16 -1.86 4.09 12.43
C THR A 16 -1.87 2.65 11.94
N GLY A 17 -2.74 1.81 12.51
CA GLY A 17 -2.89 0.43 12.08
C GLY A 17 -4.06 0.18 11.14
N SER A 18 -4.76 1.23 10.71
CA SER A 18 -5.93 1.06 9.84
C SER A 18 -5.52 0.51 8.48
N SER A 19 -6.49 -0.09 7.78
CA SER A 19 -6.25 -0.63 6.44
C SER A 19 -5.76 0.44 5.48
N SER A 20 -6.32 1.64 5.55
CA SER A 20 -5.90 2.75 4.69
C SER A 20 -4.43 3.11 4.87
N VAL A 21 -3.99 3.21 6.12
CA VAL A 21 -2.60 3.53 6.44
C VAL A 21 -1.68 2.41 5.99
N GLN A 22 -2.05 1.16 6.26
CA GLN A 22 -1.25 0.01 5.84
C GLN A 22 -1.10 -0.06 4.33
N ILE A 23 -2.18 0.18 3.59
CA ILE A 23 -2.14 0.17 2.12
C ILE A 23 -1.24 1.29 1.60
N ALA A 24 -1.32 2.47 2.19
CA ALA A 24 -0.47 3.59 1.78
C ALA A 24 1.01 3.28 1.99
N LEU A 25 1.35 2.72 3.15
CA LEU A 25 2.73 2.33 3.45
C LEU A 25 3.21 1.21 2.54
N LEU A 26 2.37 0.21 2.28
CA LEU A 26 2.72 -0.87 1.37
C LEU A 26 2.93 -0.37 -0.05
N THR A 27 2.11 0.57 -0.50
CA THR A 27 2.24 1.16 -1.83
C THR A 27 3.58 1.86 -1.97
N GLU A 28 3.98 2.63 -0.95
CA GLU A 28 5.29 3.28 -0.97
C GLU A 28 6.42 2.26 -1.05
N LYS A 29 6.36 1.21 -0.23
CA LYS A 29 7.38 0.17 -0.23
C LYS A 29 7.41 -0.61 -1.54
N VAL A 30 6.25 -0.89 -2.12
CA VAL A 30 6.18 -1.56 -3.43
C VAL A 30 6.87 -0.71 -4.49
N ASN A 31 6.62 0.60 -4.48
CA ASN A 31 7.25 1.49 -5.45
C ASN A 31 8.76 1.55 -5.27
N GLN A 32 9.24 1.60 -4.03
CA GLN A 32 10.66 1.60 -3.73
C GLN A 32 11.33 0.32 -4.22
N LEU A 33 10.73 -0.84 -3.93
CA LEU A 33 11.28 -2.12 -4.37
C LEU A 33 11.22 -2.29 -5.88
N THR A 34 10.17 -1.77 -6.51
CA THR A 34 10.05 -1.81 -7.97
C THR A 34 11.22 -1.05 -8.60
N ASP A 35 11.52 0.13 -8.08
CA ASP A 35 12.65 0.92 -8.57
C ASP A 35 13.98 0.22 -8.31
N HIS A 36 14.13 -0.37 -7.12
CA HIS A 36 15.33 -1.14 -6.79
C HIS A 36 15.55 -2.29 -7.77
N LEU A 37 14.50 -3.02 -8.11
CA LEU A 37 14.60 -4.17 -9.01
C LEU A 37 14.87 -3.79 -10.48
N LYS A 38 14.58 -2.56 -10.87
CA LYS A 38 14.98 -2.08 -12.20
C LYS A 38 16.49 -2.06 -12.36
N GLU A 39 17.21 -1.77 -11.28
CA GLU A 39 18.68 -1.72 -11.29
C GLU A 39 19.30 -3.04 -10.85
N HIS A 40 18.60 -3.80 -10.01
CA HIS A 40 19.10 -5.03 -9.41
C HIS A 40 18.20 -6.22 -9.75
N ARG A 41 18.17 -6.60 -11.02
CA ARG A 41 17.24 -7.62 -11.52
C ARG A 41 17.45 -8.99 -10.89
N LYS A 42 18.65 -9.28 -10.40
CA LYS A 42 18.98 -10.58 -9.83
C LYS A 42 18.78 -10.63 -8.32
N ASP A 43 18.25 -9.60 -7.72
CA ASP A 43 17.95 -9.60 -6.29
C ASP A 43 16.64 -10.36 -6.03
N PHE A 44 16.77 -11.67 -5.90
CA PHE A 44 15.61 -12.55 -5.74
C PHE A 44 14.91 -12.34 -4.41
N ASP A 45 15.64 -12.00 -3.36
CA ASP A 45 15.05 -11.76 -2.04
C ASP A 45 14.13 -10.53 -2.08
N SER A 46 14.57 -9.46 -2.73
CA SER A 46 13.74 -8.28 -2.90
C SER A 46 12.53 -8.57 -3.77
N ARG A 47 12.67 -9.42 -4.79
CA ARG A 47 11.55 -9.81 -5.65
C ARG A 47 10.50 -10.58 -4.86
N VAL A 48 10.92 -11.52 -4.02
CA VAL A 48 10.01 -12.26 -3.16
C VAL A 48 9.31 -11.31 -2.19
N GLY A 49 10.06 -10.38 -1.58
CA GLY A 49 9.48 -9.37 -0.71
C GLY A 49 8.44 -8.52 -1.40
N LEU A 50 8.73 -8.11 -2.64
CA LEU A 50 7.78 -7.33 -3.44
C LEU A 50 6.49 -8.11 -3.68
N LEU A 51 6.58 -9.37 -4.07
CA LEU A 51 5.40 -10.19 -4.30
C LEU A 51 4.56 -10.35 -3.04
N LYS A 52 5.20 -10.52 -1.89
CA LYS A 52 4.48 -10.62 -0.61
C LYS A 52 3.75 -9.33 -0.28
N MET A 53 4.38 -8.19 -0.51
CA MET A 53 3.76 -6.89 -0.24
C MET A 53 2.60 -6.61 -1.19
N VAL A 54 2.74 -6.94 -2.46
CA VAL A 54 1.66 -6.79 -3.43
C VAL A 54 0.47 -7.66 -3.04
N GLY A 55 0.72 -8.91 -2.64
CA GLY A 55 -0.33 -9.81 -2.18
C GLY A 55 -1.03 -9.29 -0.93
N LYS A 56 -0.28 -8.78 0.03
CA LYS A 56 -0.85 -8.21 1.24
C LYS A 56 -1.68 -6.97 0.95
N ARG A 57 -1.19 -6.09 0.07
CA ARG A 57 -1.92 -4.90 -0.33
C ARG A 57 -3.26 -5.28 -0.98
N ARG A 58 -3.24 -6.28 -1.86
CA ARG A 58 -4.45 -6.75 -2.53
C ARG A 58 -5.48 -7.26 -1.51
N ARG A 59 -5.03 -8.04 -0.53
CA ARG A 59 -5.94 -8.55 0.50
C ARG A 59 -6.57 -7.42 1.32
N LEU A 60 -5.78 -6.42 1.69
CA LEU A 60 -6.28 -5.26 2.42
C LEU A 60 -7.28 -4.46 1.59
N LEU A 61 -6.98 -4.26 0.30
CA LEU A 61 -7.90 -3.55 -0.59
C LEU A 61 -9.22 -4.31 -0.75
N ASN A 62 -9.15 -5.64 -0.91
CA ASN A 62 -10.35 -6.44 -1.01
C ASN A 62 -11.19 -6.37 0.27
N TYR A 63 -10.53 -6.37 1.41
CA TYR A 63 -11.21 -6.22 2.69
C TYR A 63 -11.93 -4.87 2.79
N MET A 64 -11.25 -3.79 2.41
CA MET A 64 -11.86 -2.46 2.42
C MET A 64 -13.03 -2.36 1.45
N ALA A 65 -12.91 -2.97 0.28
CA ALA A 65 -14.00 -2.95 -0.70
C ALA A 65 -15.26 -3.59 -0.15
N LYS A 66 -15.12 -4.57 0.74
CA LYS A 66 -16.24 -5.25 1.36
C LYS A 66 -16.79 -4.52 2.58
N THR A 67 -15.92 -3.88 3.35
CA THR A 67 -16.32 -3.28 4.63
C THR A 67 -16.56 -1.79 4.56
N ASP A 68 -15.86 -1.09 3.66
CA ASP A 68 -16.00 0.36 3.50
C ASP A 68 -15.66 0.75 2.07
N PHE A 69 -16.61 0.54 1.18
CA PHE A 69 -16.41 0.77 -0.24
C PHE A 69 -16.09 2.22 -0.57
N THR A 70 -16.70 3.17 0.15
CA THR A 70 -16.48 4.59 -0.08
C THR A 70 -15.02 4.96 0.19
N ALA A 71 -14.47 4.49 1.31
CA ALA A 71 -13.07 4.71 1.63
C ALA A 71 -12.15 4.01 0.64
N TYR A 72 -12.54 2.81 0.18
CA TYR A 72 -11.79 2.06 -0.81
C TYR A 72 -11.67 2.84 -2.13
N GLU A 73 -12.77 3.37 -2.65
CA GLU A 73 -12.75 4.14 -3.88
C GLU A 73 -11.87 5.39 -3.76
N LYS A 74 -12.01 6.10 -2.65
CA LYS A 74 -11.23 7.30 -2.40
C LYS A 74 -9.73 6.97 -2.36
N LEU A 75 -9.38 5.90 -1.67
CA LEU A 75 -7.99 5.49 -1.53
C LEU A 75 -7.38 5.11 -2.87
N ILE A 76 -8.11 4.37 -3.69
CA ILE A 76 -7.65 3.98 -5.02
C ILE A 76 -7.37 5.20 -5.89
N LYS A 77 -8.27 6.18 -5.86
CA LYS A 77 -8.06 7.42 -6.61
C LYS A 77 -6.84 8.17 -6.11
N ASP A 78 -6.71 8.30 -4.79
CA ASP A 78 -5.63 9.08 -4.18
C ASP A 78 -4.27 8.45 -4.45
N LEU A 79 -4.18 7.14 -4.44
CA LEU A 79 -2.92 6.43 -4.65
C LEU A 79 -2.67 6.07 -6.11
N GLY A 80 -3.64 6.33 -6.98
CA GLY A 80 -3.51 5.98 -8.39
C GLY A 80 -3.47 4.48 -8.64
N LEU A 81 -4.08 3.70 -7.77
CA LEU A 81 -4.10 2.25 -7.89
C LEU A 81 -5.22 1.79 -8.81
N ARG A 82 -4.99 0.65 -9.44
CA ARG A 82 -6.02 -0.05 -10.18
C ARG A 82 -6.51 -1.19 -9.30
N LYS A 83 -7.69 -1.09 -8.83
CA LYS A 83 -8.32 -2.18 -8.07
C LYS A 83 -7.39 -3.24 -7.49
#